data_06f71df8219a3c3247ba1da25f3fbf43
#
_entry.id   06f71df8219a3c3247ba1da25f3fbf43
#
_cell.length_a   1.000
_cell.length_b   1.000
_cell.length_c   1.000
_cell.angle_alpha   90.00
_cell.angle_beta   90.00
_cell.angle_gamma   90.00
#
_symmetry.space_group_name_H-M   'P 1'
#
loop_
_entity.id
_entity.type
_entity.pdbx_description
1 polymer ?
#
loop_
_entity_poly.entity_id
_entity_poly.type
_entity_poly.pdbx_seq_one_letter_code
_entity_poly.pdbx_strand_id
1 'polypeptide(L)'
;IPDTVGYTMPEEYYRLISYLKSNVPNVSRARLSVHCHDDMGMAVANSLAAIRAGAQQVEGTINGIGERAGNTALEEVVMALHSRPDFFSGAGTGIRTKELVRTSRMVAAMSGLPVSRSKAVVGANAFAHGSGIHQDGVLKNRSTYEIMDPEEIGWGATELPLTKHSGRHAVKMRLDALGFSVPDTDMPRLFELFKQRGDQCKFVYDDDLSAMVNAIHA
;
A
#
# COMPACT_ATOMS: atom_id res chain seq x y z
N ILE A 1 -9.66 -19.62 -15.66
CA ILE A 1 -8.38 -19.86 -16.36
C ILE A 1 -7.26 -19.61 -15.37
N PRO A 2 -6.56 -20.67 -14.91
CA PRO A 2 -5.52 -20.50 -13.89
C PRO A 2 -4.12 -20.32 -14.51
N ASP A 3 -3.27 -19.58 -13.79
CA ASP A 3 -1.81 -19.70 -13.85
C ASP A 3 -1.36 -20.43 -12.57
N THR A 4 -1.48 -21.76 -12.60
CA THR A 4 -1.39 -22.63 -11.43
C THR A 4 -0.02 -22.62 -10.76
N VAL A 5 1.04 -22.40 -11.53
CA VAL A 5 2.43 -22.44 -11.02
C VAL A 5 3.09 -21.06 -10.96
N GLY A 6 2.33 -20.00 -11.24
CA GLY A 6 2.83 -18.63 -11.19
C GLY A 6 3.98 -18.35 -12.15
N TYR A 7 3.94 -18.96 -13.35
CA TYR A 7 5.04 -18.93 -14.31
C TYR A 7 4.78 -18.01 -15.51
N THR A 8 3.52 -17.70 -15.81
CA THR A 8 3.11 -16.94 -16.98
C THR A 8 3.52 -15.48 -16.87
N MET A 9 3.98 -14.90 -17.97
CA MET A 9 4.24 -13.45 -18.06
C MET A 9 2.98 -12.68 -18.45
N PRO A 10 2.83 -11.40 -18.05
CA PRO A 10 1.62 -10.63 -18.31
C PRO A 10 1.21 -10.54 -19.77
N GLU A 11 2.18 -10.41 -20.68
CA GLU A 11 1.92 -10.36 -22.12
C GLU A 11 1.43 -11.69 -22.67
N GLU A 12 1.96 -12.82 -22.19
CA GLU A 12 1.51 -14.16 -22.57
C GLU A 12 0.08 -14.39 -22.09
N TYR A 13 -0.21 -13.98 -20.86
CA TYR A 13 -1.54 -14.14 -20.28
C TYR A 13 -2.58 -13.26 -20.97
N TYR A 14 -2.20 -12.01 -21.33
CA TYR A 14 -3.01 -11.15 -22.18
C TYR A 14 -3.37 -11.81 -23.50
N ARG A 15 -2.37 -12.39 -24.19
CA ARG A 15 -2.56 -13.07 -25.48
C ARG A 15 -3.47 -14.29 -25.33
N LEU A 16 -3.30 -15.07 -24.27
CA LEU A 16 -4.14 -16.24 -23.99
C LEU A 16 -5.62 -15.85 -23.84
N ILE A 17 -5.90 -14.86 -23.00
CA ILE A 17 -7.28 -14.41 -22.77
C ILE A 17 -7.88 -13.80 -24.05
N SER A 18 -7.11 -12.99 -24.78
CA SER A 18 -7.52 -12.43 -26.07
C SER A 18 -7.82 -13.51 -27.10
N TYR A 19 -6.97 -14.55 -27.16
CA TYR A 19 -7.17 -15.68 -28.06
C TYR A 19 -8.46 -16.44 -27.74
N LEU A 20 -8.71 -16.74 -26.46
CA LEU A 20 -9.92 -17.43 -26.03
C LEU A 20 -11.17 -16.62 -26.39
N LYS A 21 -11.14 -15.29 -26.13
CA LYS A 21 -12.27 -14.41 -26.49
C LYS A 21 -12.57 -14.38 -27.99
N SER A 22 -11.53 -14.46 -28.81
CA SER A 22 -11.67 -14.34 -30.25
C SER A 22 -12.00 -15.68 -30.96
N ASN A 23 -11.62 -16.80 -30.33
CA ASN A 23 -11.67 -18.09 -31.02
C ASN A 23 -12.66 -19.10 -30.39
N VAL A 24 -13.10 -18.89 -29.16
CA VAL A 24 -14.06 -19.81 -28.55
C VAL A 24 -15.48 -19.40 -28.94
N PRO A 25 -16.23 -20.25 -29.66
CA PRO A 25 -17.62 -19.95 -30.02
C PRO A 25 -18.46 -19.75 -28.74
N ASN A 26 -19.34 -18.76 -28.79
CA ASN A 26 -20.25 -18.45 -27.66
C ASN A 26 -19.57 -18.05 -26.33
N VAL A 27 -18.29 -17.66 -26.33
CA VAL A 27 -17.59 -17.22 -25.12
C VAL A 27 -18.32 -16.09 -24.39
N SER A 28 -19.09 -15.28 -25.12
CA SER A 28 -19.93 -14.21 -24.54
C SER A 28 -21.04 -14.71 -23.59
N ARG A 29 -21.38 -16.01 -23.60
CA ARG A 29 -22.33 -16.63 -22.69
C ARG A 29 -21.72 -17.03 -21.35
N ALA A 30 -20.40 -16.95 -21.24
CA ALA A 30 -19.66 -17.24 -20.00
C ALA A 30 -18.89 -16.01 -19.53
N ARG A 31 -18.62 -15.96 -18.24
CA ARG A 31 -17.64 -15.01 -17.69
C ARG A 31 -16.26 -15.67 -17.68
N LEU A 32 -15.28 -14.99 -18.24
CA LEU A 32 -13.90 -15.42 -18.12
C LEU A 32 -13.36 -14.98 -16.76
N SER A 33 -13.09 -15.96 -15.92
CA SER A 33 -12.45 -15.77 -14.62
C SER A 33 -10.98 -16.17 -14.69
N VAL A 34 -10.11 -15.42 -14.02
CA VAL A 34 -8.68 -15.70 -13.95
C VAL A 34 -8.24 -15.90 -12.51
N HIS A 35 -7.29 -16.82 -12.31
CA HIS A 35 -6.73 -17.18 -11.02
C HIS A 35 -5.22 -17.36 -11.15
N CYS A 36 -4.44 -16.45 -10.56
CA CYS A 36 -3.00 -16.45 -10.74
C CYS A 36 -2.29 -16.64 -9.40
N HIS A 37 -1.29 -17.55 -9.41
CA HIS A 37 -0.32 -17.69 -8.32
C HIS A 37 0.87 -16.73 -8.48
N ASP A 38 1.58 -16.44 -7.38
CA ASP A 38 2.53 -15.33 -7.30
C ASP A 38 3.99 -15.77 -7.21
N ASP A 39 4.31 -16.98 -7.69
CA ASP A 39 5.64 -17.58 -7.52
C ASP A 39 6.78 -16.73 -8.09
N MET A 40 6.52 -15.97 -9.16
CA MET A 40 7.47 -14.99 -9.72
C MET A 40 7.08 -13.53 -9.46
N GLY A 41 6.12 -13.27 -8.57
CA GLY A 41 5.65 -11.91 -8.28
C GLY A 41 4.80 -11.30 -9.39
N MET A 42 4.17 -12.12 -10.26
CA MET A 42 3.43 -11.64 -11.44
C MET A 42 1.92 -11.80 -11.33
N ALA A 43 1.39 -12.33 -10.22
CA ALA A 43 -0.03 -12.66 -10.09
C ALA A 43 -0.95 -11.44 -10.33
N VAL A 44 -0.65 -10.31 -9.71
CA VAL A 44 -1.41 -9.07 -9.90
C VAL A 44 -1.26 -8.55 -11.33
N ALA A 45 -0.04 -8.54 -11.86
CA ALA A 45 0.24 -8.08 -13.23
C ALA A 45 -0.49 -8.95 -14.27
N ASN A 46 -0.49 -10.28 -14.11
CA ASN A 46 -1.21 -11.21 -14.95
C ASN A 46 -2.72 -10.98 -14.89
N SER A 47 -3.27 -10.83 -13.69
CA SER A 47 -4.70 -10.54 -13.49
C SER A 47 -5.12 -9.23 -14.15
N LEU A 48 -4.33 -8.17 -14.04
CA LEU A 48 -4.58 -6.89 -14.69
C LEU A 48 -4.44 -6.98 -16.21
N ALA A 49 -3.48 -7.75 -16.71
CA ALA A 49 -3.34 -8.04 -18.15
C ALA A 49 -4.56 -8.79 -18.69
N ALA A 50 -5.07 -9.76 -17.93
CA ALA A 50 -6.29 -10.50 -18.27
C ALA A 50 -7.52 -9.60 -18.32
N ILE A 51 -7.70 -8.68 -17.35
CA ILE A 51 -8.79 -7.68 -17.37
C ILE A 51 -8.72 -6.85 -18.66
N ARG A 52 -7.54 -6.35 -19.02
CA ARG A 52 -7.34 -5.61 -20.28
C ARG A 52 -7.68 -6.44 -21.54
N ALA A 53 -7.41 -7.74 -21.50
CA ALA A 53 -7.79 -8.67 -22.55
C ALA A 53 -9.29 -9.02 -22.55
N GLY A 54 -10.03 -8.61 -21.49
CA GLY A 54 -11.47 -8.74 -21.36
C GLY A 54 -11.93 -9.88 -20.47
N ALA A 55 -11.10 -10.36 -19.54
CA ALA A 55 -11.57 -11.13 -18.39
C ALA A 55 -12.49 -10.27 -17.54
N GLN A 56 -13.52 -10.89 -16.97
CA GLN A 56 -14.60 -10.22 -16.23
C GLN A 56 -14.59 -10.54 -14.76
N GLN A 57 -13.74 -11.47 -14.33
CA GLN A 57 -13.61 -11.89 -12.95
C GLN A 57 -12.14 -12.19 -12.63
N VAL A 58 -11.72 -11.77 -11.46
CA VAL A 58 -10.42 -12.13 -10.87
C VAL A 58 -10.70 -12.87 -9.57
N GLU A 59 -10.10 -14.04 -9.44
CA GLU A 59 -10.05 -14.82 -8.20
C GLU A 59 -8.70 -14.57 -7.55
N GLY A 60 -8.72 -14.12 -6.33
CA GLY A 60 -7.53 -13.80 -5.55
C GLY A 60 -7.84 -13.80 -4.06
N THR A 61 -6.91 -13.35 -3.26
CA THR A 61 -7.04 -13.31 -1.81
C THR A 61 -6.65 -11.95 -1.25
N ILE A 62 -7.19 -11.61 -0.10
CA ILE A 62 -6.73 -10.45 0.66
C ILE A 62 -5.30 -10.72 1.12
N ASN A 63 -4.43 -9.72 0.99
CA ASN A 63 -3.00 -9.79 1.26
C ASN A 63 -2.20 -10.73 0.34
N GLY A 64 -2.83 -11.31 -0.67
CA GLY A 64 -2.19 -12.28 -1.55
C GLY A 64 -1.86 -13.62 -0.88
N ILE A 65 -2.48 -13.95 0.26
CA ILE A 65 -2.20 -15.22 0.96
C ILE A 65 -2.60 -16.41 0.09
N GLY A 66 -1.90 -17.53 0.25
CA GLY A 66 -2.17 -18.77 -0.49
C GLY A 66 -1.02 -19.75 -0.44
N GLU A 67 -1.09 -20.76 -1.27
CA GLU A 67 -0.02 -21.76 -1.40
C GLU A 67 1.26 -21.14 -1.94
N ARG A 68 2.40 -21.65 -1.52
CA ARG A 68 3.75 -21.25 -1.92
C ARG A 68 3.98 -19.75 -1.73
N ALA A 69 4.07 -18.97 -2.82
CA ALA A 69 4.23 -17.50 -2.76
C ALA A 69 2.91 -16.74 -2.67
N GLY A 70 1.77 -17.44 -2.72
CA GLY A 70 0.44 -16.87 -2.61
C GLY A 70 -0.28 -16.68 -3.94
N ASN A 71 -1.34 -15.88 -3.89
CA ASN A 71 -2.27 -15.61 -4.99
C ASN A 71 -2.25 -14.13 -5.36
N THR A 72 -3.02 -13.78 -6.37
CA THR A 72 -3.33 -12.39 -6.69
C THR A 72 -3.85 -11.65 -5.45
N ALA A 73 -3.20 -10.56 -5.07
CA ALA A 73 -3.64 -9.70 -3.98
C ALA A 73 -4.80 -8.81 -4.46
N LEU A 74 -5.99 -9.04 -3.93
CA LEU A 74 -7.23 -8.36 -4.38
C LEU A 74 -7.18 -6.85 -4.13
N GLU A 75 -6.62 -6.39 -3.02
CA GLU A 75 -6.46 -4.98 -2.71
C GLU A 75 -5.63 -4.24 -3.78
N GLU A 76 -4.64 -4.89 -4.34
CA GLU A 76 -3.78 -4.30 -5.38
C GLU A 76 -4.52 -4.21 -6.72
N VAL A 77 -5.27 -5.25 -7.10
CA VAL A 77 -6.12 -5.22 -8.30
C VAL A 77 -7.19 -4.13 -8.18
N VAL A 78 -7.87 -4.06 -7.04
CA VAL A 78 -8.91 -3.06 -6.77
C VAL A 78 -8.36 -1.65 -6.91
N MET A 79 -7.21 -1.37 -6.30
CA MET A 79 -6.62 -0.03 -6.34
C MET A 79 -6.01 0.31 -7.70
N ALA A 80 -5.49 -0.66 -8.44
CA ALA A 80 -5.05 -0.43 -9.82
C ALA A 80 -6.22 0.00 -10.73
N LEU A 81 -7.37 -0.66 -10.62
CA LEU A 81 -8.59 -0.30 -11.36
C LEU A 81 -9.14 1.08 -10.93
N HIS A 82 -9.12 1.35 -9.63
CA HIS A 82 -9.60 2.61 -9.06
C HIS A 82 -8.72 3.80 -9.47
N SER A 83 -7.40 3.65 -9.39
CA SER A 83 -6.44 4.73 -9.64
C SER A 83 -6.18 4.98 -11.14
N ARG A 84 -6.42 3.98 -12.01
CA ARG A 84 -6.13 4.06 -13.44
C ARG A 84 -7.32 3.65 -14.33
N PRO A 85 -8.51 4.26 -14.12
CA PRO A 85 -9.69 3.97 -14.95
C PRO A 85 -9.47 4.29 -16.44
N ASP A 86 -8.60 5.26 -16.73
CA ASP A 86 -8.14 5.62 -18.07
C ASP A 86 -7.49 4.43 -18.78
N PHE A 87 -6.62 3.71 -18.07
CA PHE A 87 -5.86 2.59 -18.61
C PHE A 87 -6.69 1.30 -18.77
N PHE A 88 -7.69 1.10 -17.94
CA PHE A 88 -8.55 -0.07 -17.94
C PHE A 88 -9.90 0.13 -18.65
N SER A 89 -10.02 1.17 -19.49
CA SER A 89 -11.23 1.45 -20.28
C SER A 89 -12.51 1.49 -19.44
N GLY A 90 -12.42 2.03 -18.22
CA GLY A 90 -13.52 2.13 -17.28
C GLY A 90 -13.90 0.83 -16.58
N ALA A 91 -13.12 -0.25 -16.73
CA ALA A 91 -13.32 -1.45 -15.91
C ALA A 91 -13.13 -1.11 -14.43
N GLY A 92 -14.06 -1.59 -13.59
CA GLY A 92 -14.05 -1.28 -12.17
C GLY A 92 -14.70 -2.38 -11.35
N THR A 93 -14.78 -2.16 -10.06
CA THR A 93 -15.36 -3.09 -9.09
C THR A 93 -16.25 -2.35 -8.10
N GLY A 94 -17.23 -3.05 -7.51
CA GLY A 94 -18.06 -2.52 -6.43
C GLY A 94 -17.44 -2.68 -5.03
N ILE A 95 -16.20 -3.11 -4.92
CA ILE A 95 -15.52 -3.25 -3.62
C ILE A 95 -15.30 -1.86 -3.01
N ARG A 96 -15.67 -1.70 -1.75
CA ARG A 96 -15.47 -0.45 -1.00
C ARG A 96 -14.01 -0.31 -0.59
N THR A 97 -13.31 0.60 -1.25
CA THR A 97 -11.87 0.82 -1.03
C THR A 97 -11.55 1.18 0.43
N LYS A 98 -12.41 1.94 1.10
CA LYS A 98 -12.27 2.32 2.53
C LYS A 98 -12.19 1.14 3.51
N GLU A 99 -12.60 -0.05 3.09
CA GLU A 99 -12.53 -1.26 3.92
C GLU A 99 -11.24 -2.07 3.68
N LEU A 100 -10.40 -1.70 2.72
CA LEU A 100 -9.23 -2.50 2.33
C LEU A 100 -8.24 -2.71 3.48
N VAL A 101 -7.82 -1.63 4.14
CA VAL A 101 -6.86 -1.71 5.25
C VAL A 101 -7.45 -2.48 6.44
N ARG A 102 -8.70 -2.21 6.79
CA ARG A 102 -9.39 -2.92 7.87
C ARG A 102 -9.50 -4.42 7.57
N THR A 103 -9.89 -4.78 6.34
CA THR A 103 -10.01 -6.18 5.91
C THR A 103 -8.65 -6.87 5.90
N SER A 104 -7.60 -6.19 5.39
CA SER A 104 -6.23 -6.70 5.40
C SER A 104 -5.74 -7.03 6.82
N ARG A 105 -5.94 -6.10 7.77
CA ARG A 105 -5.57 -6.30 9.18
C ARG A 105 -6.36 -7.45 9.82
N MET A 106 -7.64 -7.55 9.54
CA MET A 106 -8.49 -8.64 10.04
C MET A 106 -8.00 -10.00 9.51
N VAL A 107 -7.74 -10.13 8.22
CA VAL A 107 -7.22 -11.36 7.62
C VAL A 107 -5.85 -11.72 8.19
N ALA A 108 -4.95 -10.77 8.36
CA ALA A 108 -3.65 -11.00 8.98
C ALA A 108 -3.78 -11.52 10.43
N ALA A 109 -4.67 -10.92 11.22
CA ALA A 109 -4.92 -11.36 12.60
C ALA A 109 -5.51 -12.77 12.67
N MET A 110 -6.47 -13.10 11.78
CA MET A 110 -7.14 -14.39 11.78
C MET A 110 -6.28 -15.53 11.21
N SER A 111 -5.44 -15.23 10.20
CA SER A 111 -4.57 -16.23 9.57
C SER A 111 -3.24 -16.44 10.31
N GLY A 112 -2.84 -15.50 11.18
CA GLY A 112 -1.52 -15.48 11.80
C GLY A 112 -0.39 -15.08 10.83
N LEU A 113 -0.70 -14.67 9.61
CA LEU A 113 0.27 -14.25 8.60
C LEU A 113 0.38 -12.71 8.61
N PRO A 114 1.48 -12.13 9.12
CA PRO A 114 1.62 -10.69 9.20
C PRO A 114 1.79 -10.08 7.81
N VAL A 115 1.19 -8.90 7.60
CA VAL A 115 1.38 -8.12 6.38
C VAL A 115 2.77 -7.48 6.39
N SER A 116 3.52 -7.63 5.30
CA SER A 116 4.80 -6.92 5.15
C SER A 116 4.57 -5.41 5.24
N ARG A 117 5.45 -4.71 5.97
CA ARG A 117 5.37 -3.24 6.08
C ARG A 117 5.46 -2.54 4.73
N SER A 118 6.15 -3.12 3.75
CA SER A 118 6.31 -2.60 2.39
C SER A 118 5.29 -3.17 1.39
N LYS A 119 4.26 -3.91 1.87
CA LYS A 119 3.18 -4.40 1.02
C LYS A 119 2.49 -3.21 0.32
N ALA A 120 2.26 -3.33 -0.97
CA ALA A 120 1.53 -2.31 -1.71
C ALA A 120 0.13 -2.10 -1.11
N VAL A 121 -0.39 -0.90 -1.17
CA VAL A 121 -1.71 -0.47 -0.71
C VAL A 121 -1.89 -0.55 0.81
N VAL A 122 -1.74 -1.72 1.42
CA VAL A 122 -2.13 -2.00 2.82
C VAL A 122 -0.96 -2.12 3.80
N GLY A 123 0.27 -2.06 3.32
CA GLY A 123 1.45 -2.11 4.19
C GLY A 123 1.67 -0.81 4.96
N ALA A 124 2.19 -0.91 6.18
CA ALA A 124 2.38 0.24 7.06
C ALA A 124 3.31 1.34 6.49
N ASN A 125 4.13 1.01 5.49
CA ASN A 125 5.00 1.97 4.82
C ASN A 125 4.39 2.53 3.52
N ALA A 126 3.18 2.12 3.12
CA ALA A 126 2.60 2.50 1.83
C ALA A 126 2.46 4.02 1.66
N PHE A 127 2.25 4.74 2.78
CA PHE A 127 2.13 6.21 2.84
C PHE A 127 3.19 6.83 3.76
N ALA A 128 4.32 6.14 3.98
CA ALA A 128 5.37 6.58 4.89
C ALA A 128 6.52 7.21 4.10
N HIS A 129 6.70 8.51 4.23
CA HIS A 129 7.77 9.28 3.57
C HIS A 129 8.91 9.57 4.53
N GLY A 130 10.01 8.82 4.42
CA GLY A 130 11.19 8.97 5.31
C GLY A 130 12.21 10.02 4.87
N SER A 131 12.15 10.49 3.62
CA SER A 131 13.06 11.50 3.09
C SER A 131 12.51 12.92 3.29
N GLY A 132 13.35 13.85 3.75
CA GLY A 132 12.94 15.25 3.94
C GLY A 132 12.41 15.91 2.67
N ILE A 133 12.98 15.59 1.49
CA ILE A 133 12.53 16.11 0.19
C ILE A 133 11.12 15.57 -0.12
N HIS A 134 10.86 14.28 0.14
CA HIS A 134 9.54 13.68 -0.06
C HIS A 134 8.51 14.28 0.89
N GLN A 135 8.87 14.46 2.17
CA GLN A 135 7.99 15.07 3.17
C GLN A 135 7.63 16.51 2.79
N ASP A 136 8.61 17.32 2.36
CA ASP A 136 8.36 18.69 1.88
C ASP A 136 7.47 18.69 0.62
N GLY A 137 7.67 17.76 -0.29
CA GLY A 137 6.83 17.59 -1.49
C GLY A 137 5.39 17.24 -1.14
N VAL A 138 5.16 16.29 -0.23
CA VAL A 138 3.80 15.91 0.23
C VAL A 138 3.10 17.07 0.95
N LEU A 139 3.82 17.82 1.78
CA LEU A 139 3.27 19.00 2.46
C LEU A 139 2.84 20.11 1.50
N LYS A 140 3.57 20.27 0.39
CA LYS A 140 3.23 21.26 -0.66
C LYS A 140 2.12 20.78 -1.59
N ASN A 141 2.20 19.53 -2.02
CA ASN A 141 1.18 18.90 -2.85
C ASN A 141 1.28 17.37 -2.70
N ARG A 142 0.28 16.75 -2.07
CA ARG A 142 0.23 15.30 -1.81
C ARG A 142 0.40 14.47 -3.09
N SER A 143 -0.22 14.89 -4.20
CA SER A 143 -0.15 14.16 -5.47
C SER A 143 1.26 14.03 -6.08
N THR A 144 2.25 14.75 -5.53
CA THR A 144 3.64 14.64 -5.97
C THR A 144 4.24 13.26 -5.68
N TYR A 145 3.84 12.64 -4.57
CA TYR A 145 4.37 11.34 -4.12
C TYR A 145 3.29 10.34 -3.70
N GLU A 146 2.03 10.73 -3.67
CA GLU A 146 0.91 9.87 -3.32
C GLU A 146 -0.04 9.74 -4.51
N ILE A 147 -0.05 8.56 -5.12
CA ILE A 147 -0.97 8.22 -6.24
C ILE A 147 -2.33 7.76 -5.75
N MET A 148 -2.49 7.55 -4.45
CA MET A 148 -3.71 7.13 -3.76
C MET A 148 -3.90 7.98 -2.52
N ASP A 149 -5.14 8.28 -2.16
CA ASP A 149 -5.45 8.91 -0.88
C ASP A 149 -5.53 7.84 0.22
N PRO A 150 -4.74 7.96 1.31
CA PRO A 150 -4.82 7.02 2.43
C PRO A 150 -6.23 6.94 3.05
N GLU A 151 -7.00 8.03 3.07
CA GLU A 151 -8.36 8.01 3.59
C GLU A 151 -9.32 7.20 2.72
N GLU A 152 -9.08 7.16 1.39
CA GLU A 152 -9.90 6.37 0.45
C GLU A 152 -9.73 4.86 0.62
N ILE A 153 -8.63 4.43 1.22
CA ILE A 153 -8.37 2.99 1.47
C ILE A 153 -8.50 2.59 2.94
N GLY A 154 -8.81 3.55 3.82
CA GLY A 154 -9.06 3.31 5.24
C GLY A 154 -7.83 3.37 6.13
N TRP A 155 -6.73 4.01 5.67
CA TRP A 155 -5.56 4.27 6.52
C TRP A 155 -5.76 5.42 7.49
N GLY A 156 -6.70 6.34 7.20
CA GLY A 156 -6.78 7.63 7.88
C GLY A 156 -5.81 8.65 7.29
N ALA A 157 -5.40 9.66 8.07
CA ALA A 157 -4.44 10.64 7.60
C ALA A 157 -3.07 10.02 7.32
N THR A 158 -2.33 10.60 6.36
CA THR A 158 -0.95 10.17 6.04
C THR A 158 -0.06 10.25 7.27
N GLU A 159 0.53 9.13 7.65
CA GLU A 159 1.56 9.12 8.68
C GLU A 159 2.90 9.53 8.04
N LEU A 160 3.49 10.60 8.55
CA LEU A 160 4.87 10.98 8.23
C LEU A 160 5.78 10.42 9.33
N PRO A 161 6.29 9.19 9.20
CA PRO A 161 7.16 8.63 10.20
C PRO A 161 8.45 9.44 10.24
N LEU A 162 8.85 9.79 11.44
CA LEU A 162 10.11 10.50 11.64
C LEU A 162 11.26 9.51 11.56
N THR A 163 12.33 9.93 10.87
CA THR A 163 13.59 9.18 10.75
C THR A 163 14.74 10.08 11.20
N LYS A 164 15.93 9.53 11.37
CA LYS A 164 17.12 10.35 11.67
C LYS A 164 17.38 11.48 10.67
N HIS A 165 16.81 11.39 9.46
CA HIS A 165 16.92 12.41 8.41
C HIS A 165 15.83 13.47 8.47
N SER A 166 14.81 13.29 9.32
CA SER A 166 13.75 14.29 9.49
C SER A 166 14.32 15.56 10.13
N GLY A 167 13.89 16.71 9.59
CA GLY A 167 14.30 18.03 10.08
C GLY A 167 13.51 18.46 11.32
N ARG A 168 14.00 19.52 12.02
CA ARG A 168 13.36 20.08 13.21
C ARG A 168 11.90 20.47 12.96
N HIS A 169 11.60 20.99 11.79
CA HIS A 169 10.23 21.39 11.44
C HIS A 169 9.26 20.19 11.44
N ALA A 170 9.64 19.06 10.88
CA ALA A 170 8.83 17.85 10.86
C ALA A 170 8.61 17.29 12.27
N VAL A 171 9.64 17.34 13.12
CA VAL A 171 9.53 16.93 14.54
C VAL A 171 8.56 17.84 15.29
N LYS A 172 8.68 19.17 15.12
CA LYS A 172 7.81 20.15 15.76
C LYS A 172 6.35 19.95 15.33
N MET A 173 6.08 19.83 14.03
CA MET A 173 4.73 19.57 13.52
C MET A 173 4.12 18.29 14.09
N ARG A 174 4.90 17.23 14.27
CA ARG A 174 4.39 15.99 14.86
C ARG A 174 4.09 16.15 16.34
N LEU A 175 4.95 16.85 17.08
CA LEU A 175 4.70 17.18 18.49
C LEU A 175 3.43 18.01 18.67
N ASP A 176 3.24 19.04 17.83
CA ASP A 176 2.04 19.88 17.85
C ASP A 176 0.78 19.04 17.55
N ALA A 177 0.85 18.12 16.59
CA ALA A 177 -0.24 17.19 16.26
C ALA A 177 -0.58 16.21 17.39
N LEU A 178 0.42 15.87 18.24
CA LEU A 178 0.24 15.06 19.45
C LEU A 178 -0.23 15.89 20.67
N GLY A 179 -0.39 17.19 20.50
CA GLY A 179 -0.83 18.10 21.57
C GLY A 179 0.29 18.59 22.50
N PHE A 180 1.55 18.33 22.15
CA PHE A 180 2.69 18.83 22.92
C PHE A 180 3.08 20.23 22.44
N SER A 181 3.10 21.20 23.36
CA SER A 181 3.64 22.54 23.11
C SER A 181 5.06 22.61 23.65
N VAL A 182 6.05 22.45 22.79
CA VAL A 182 7.47 22.52 23.16
C VAL A 182 8.03 23.91 22.83
N PRO A 183 8.52 24.66 23.83
CA PRO A 183 9.14 25.96 23.60
C PRO A 183 10.34 25.88 22.67
N ASP A 184 10.58 26.93 21.89
CA ASP A 184 11.71 26.98 20.96
C ASP A 184 13.07 26.87 21.68
N THR A 185 13.13 27.24 22.97
CA THR A 185 14.31 27.07 23.85
C THR A 185 14.65 25.59 24.09
N ASP A 186 13.66 24.71 24.14
CA ASP A 186 13.82 23.29 24.46
C ASP A 186 13.96 22.42 23.22
N MET A 187 13.56 22.95 22.07
CA MET A 187 13.65 22.25 20.78
C MET A 187 15.07 21.75 20.43
N PRO A 188 16.17 22.50 20.71
CA PRO A 188 17.51 21.97 20.44
C PRO A 188 17.82 20.70 21.22
N ARG A 189 17.49 20.66 22.53
CA ARG A 189 17.70 19.50 23.40
C ARG A 189 16.83 18.31 22.98
N LEU A 190 15.55 18.56 22.69
CA LEU A 190 14.64 17.53 22.21
C LEU A 190 15.13 16.95 20.88
N PHE A 191 15.58 17.81 19.96
CA PHE A 191 16.07 17.38 18.65
C PHE A 191 17.37 16.56 18.74
N GLU A 192 18.19 16.79 19.74
CA GLU A 192 19.38 15.97 20.02
C GLU A 192 18.96 14.55 20.48
N LEU A 193 18.02 14.45 21.43
CA LEU A 193 17.45 13.16 21.84
C LEU A 193 16.81 12.42 20.65
N PHE A 194 16.10 13.16 19.81
CA PHE A 194 15.51 12.62 18.59
C PHE A 194 16.58 12.02 17.63
N LYS A 195 17.70 12.72 17.42
CA LYS A 195 18.81 12.20 16.60
C LYS A 195 19.43 10.96 17.20
N GLN A 196 19.69 10.94 18.49
CA GLN A 196 20.23 9.79 19.21
C GLN A 196 19.29 8.57 19.07
N ARG A 197 17.97 8.77 19.19
CA ARG A 197 17.00 7.71 18.99
C ARG A 197 16.97 7.24 17.52
N GLY A 198 17.01 8.17 16.58
CA GLY A 198 17.04 7.88 15.14
C GLY A 198 18.31 7.15 14.67
N ASP A 199 19.40 7.20 15.44
CA ASP A 199 20.60 6.40 15.18
C ASP A 199 20.45 4.95 15.69
N GLN A 200 19.56 4.72 16.65
CA GLN A 200 19.28 3.40 17.23
C GLN A 200 18.17 2.64 16.47
N CYS A 201 17.25 3.37 15.82
CA CYS A 201 16.11 2.78 15.14
C CYS A 201 15.83 3.49 13.79
N LYS A 202 15.27 2.73 12.85
CA LYS A 202 14.95 3.25 11.51
C LYS A 202 13.86 4.33 11.54
N PHE A 203 12.89 4.19 12.43
CA PHE A 203 11.75 5.10 12.60
C PHE A 203 11.61 5.50 14.06
N VAL A 204 11.29 6.77 14.29
CA VAL A 204 10.94 7.33 15.60
C VAL A 204 9.42 7.51 15.62
N TYR A 205 8.77 6.90 16.60
CA TYR A 205 7.31 6.87 16.74
C TYR A 205 6.82 7.86 17.79
N ASP A 206 5.52 8.01 17.88
CA ASP A 206 4.86 8.94 18.81
C ASP A 206 5.18 8.67 20.26
N ASP A 207 5.28 7.39 20.65
CA ASP A 207 5.68 7.00 21.99
C ASP A 207 7.11 7.42 22.34
N ASP A 208 8.02 7.35 21.35
CA ASP A 208 9.40 7.84 21.50
C ASP A 208 9.41 9.35 21.71
N LEU A 209 8.62 10.10 20.92
CA LEU A 209 8.51 11.56 21.07
C LEU A 209 7.93 11.96 22.42
N SER A 210 6.89 11.27 22.85
CA SER A 210 6.26 11.50 24.17
C SER A 210 7.26 11.27 25.30
N ALA A 211 8.06 10.19 25.20
CA ALA A 211 9.12 9.92 26.18
C ALA A 211 10.20 11.01 26.20
N MET A 212 10.57 11.55 25.02
CA MET A 212 11.55 12.65 24.93
C MET A 212 11.03 13.94 25.55
N VAL A 213 9.76 14.29 25.30
CA VAL A 213 9.13 15.47 25.94
C VAL A 213 9.14 15.33 27.45
N ASN A 214 8.76 14.16 27.97
CA ASN A 214 8.80 13.92 29.42
C ASN A 214 10.23 14.02 29.98
N ALA A 215 11.24 13.55 29.24
CA ALA A 215 12.63 13.59 29.67
C ALA A 215 13.25 15.00 29.71
N ILE A 216 12.74 15.95 28.91
CA ILE A 216 13.22 17.36 28.97
C ILE A 216 12.54 18.18 30.05
N HIS A 217 11.35 17.72 30.55
CA HIS A 217 10.59 18.39 31.59
C HIS A 217 10.81 17.77 32.98
N ALA A 218 11.56 16.65 33.07
CA ALA A 218 12.00 16.03 34.34
C ALA A 218 13.28 16.66 34.86
#